data_3fd9676ce0926e47c6f275b3ec9eb5e8
#
_entry.id   3fd9676ce0926e47c6f275b3ec9eb5e8
#
_cell.length_a   1.000
_cell.length_b   1.000
_cell.length_c   1.000
_cell.angle_alpha   90.00
_cell.angle_beta   90.00
_cell.angle_gamma   90.00
#
_symmetry.space_group_name_H-M   'P 1'
#
loop_
_entity.id
_entity.type
_entity.pdbx_description
1 polymer ?
#
loop_
_entity_poly.entity_id
_entity_poly.type
_entity_poly.pdbx_seq_one_letter_code
_entity_poly.pdbx_strand_id
1 'polypeptide(L)'
;QHEEVYGLKMLDSVVKKWKPTDFKLHVYLEGYDGKSDGLPEADFIEYRHLENIQARTDFITRNSDKNGRFGEAPYNYRMDAVRFCHKVYAMSDLFFELLEQESKDWMVWLDADTITKKMFKAEDAAKILIPEVDIVHLGRIDIDYSETGFIGFNLGMHNACSLLVDLRGAYDTDEVFAYREWTDAFV
;
A
#
# COMPACT_ATOMS: atom_id res chain seq x y z
N GLN A 1 -13.19 -0.15 -14.84
CA GLN A 1 -14.56 -0.34 -14.27
C GLN A 1 -14.60 -1.33 -13.09
N HIS A 2 -13.74 -2.36 -13.02
CA HIS A 2 -13.74 -3.28 -11.87
C HIS A 2 -13.01 -2.71 -10.63
N GLU A 3 -11.97 -1.93 -10.80
CA GLU A 3 -11.16 -1.37 -9.71
C GLU A 3 -11.90 -0.27 -8.94
N GLU A 4 -12.66 0.59 -9.61
CA GLU A 4 -13.54 1.57 -8.95
C GLU A 4 -14.54 0.92 -7.98
N VAL A 5 -15.06 -0.26 -8.34
CA VAL A 5 -16.07 -0.95 -7.52
C VAL A 5 -15.48 -1.50 -6.22
N TYR A 6 -14.23 -1.96 -6.23
CA TYR A 6 -13.59 -2.52 -5.02
C TYR A 6 -13.18 -1.41 -4.05
N GLY A 7 -12.50 -0.38 -4.51
CA GLY A 7 -12.07 0.74 -3.68
C GLY A 7 -13.23 1.44 -2.97
N LEU A 8 -14.32 1.74 -3.68
CA LEU A 8 -15.52 2.33 -3.08
C LEU A 8 -16.17 1.42 -2.02
N LYS A 9 -16.22 0.10 -2.25
CA LYS A 9 -16.73 -0.86 -1.25
C LYS A 9 -15.84 -0.93 -0.02
N MET A 10 -14.54 -0.90 -0.21
CA MET A 10 -13.56 -0.85 0.89
C MET A 10 -13.81 0.40 1.73
N LEU A 11 -13.80 1.60 1.13
CA LEU A 11 -14.02 2.87 1.80
C LEU A 11 -15.35 2.92 2.54
N ASP A 12 -16.45 2.52 1.89
CA ASP A 12 -17.78 2.44 2.51
C ASP A 12 -17.78 1.49 3.72
N SER A 13 -17.07 0.38 3.63
CA SER A 13 -16.95 -0.56 4.74
C SER A 13 -16.15 0.00 5.92
N VAL A 14 -15.11 0.78 5.64
CA VAL A 14 -14.30 1.46 6.66
C VAL A 14 -15.13 2.54 7.36
N VAL A 15 -15.74 3.46 6.60
CA VAL A 15 -16.58 4.53 7.16
C VAL A 15 -17.68 3.98 8.06
N LYS A 16 -18.31 2.88 7.69
CA LYS A 16 -19.38 2.25 8.46
C LYS A 16 -18.92 1.47 9.68
N LYS A 17 -17.70 0.93 9.65
CA LYS A 17 -17.27 -0.08 10.62
C LYS A 17 -16.13 0.35 11.52
N TRP A 18 -15.34 1.33 11.12
CA TRP A 18 -14.25 1.81 11.96
C TRP A 18 -14.74 2.92 12.90
N LYS A 19 -14.21 2.93 14.11
CA LYS A 19 -14.38 4.06 15.04
C LYS A 19 -13.14 4.95 14.94
N PRO A 20 -13.27 6.15 14.36
CA PRO A 20 -12.16 6.92 13.80
C PRO A 20 -11.32 7.70 14.83
N THR A 21 -11.53 7.54 16.13
CA THR A 21 -10.83 8.36 17.14
C THR A 21 -9.31 8.17 17.15
N ASP A 22 -8.82 7.04 16.61
CA ASP A 22 -7.42 6.63 16.76
C ASP A 22 -6.77 6.23 15.43
N PHE A 23 -7.47 6.45 14.30
CA PHE A 23 -6.97 6.11 12.97
C PHE A 23 -7.07 7.30 12.03
N LYS A 24 -6.05 7.47 11.18
CA LYS A 24 -6.12 8.32 10.00
C LYS A 24 -5.98 7.43 8.77
N LEU A 25 -6.88 7.56 7.82
CA LEU A 25 -6.87 6.82 6.57
C LEU A 25 -6.37 7.70 5.44
N HIS A 26 -5.24 7.34 4.84
CA HIS A 26 -4.71 7.97 3.65
C HIS A 26 -5.08 7.12 2.43
N VAL A 27 -5.82 7.70 1.50
CA VAL A 27 -6.33 7.01 0.30
C VAL A 27 -5.61 7.55 -0.91
N TYR A 28 -4.82 6.71 -1.56
CA TYR A 28 -4.12 7.06 -2.79
C TYR A 28 -4.97 6.72 -4.00
N LEU A 29 -5.29 7.72 -4.79
CA LEU A 29 -6.12 7.64 -5.99
C LEU A 29 -5.24 7.64 -7.24
N GLU A 30 -5.58 6.80 -8.22
CA GLU A 30 -4.95 6.76 -9.54
C GLU A 30 -5.94 7.21 -10.61
N GLY A 31 -5.45 8.05 -11.57
CA GLY A 31 -6.24 8.47 -12.73
C GLY A 31 -7.47 9.30 -12.39
N TYR A 32 -7.49 9.91 -11.21
CA TYR A 32 -8.63 10.66 -10.71
C TYR A 32 -8.64 12.08 -11.28
N ASP A 33 -9.72 12.46 -11.97
CA ASP A 33 -9.84 13.75 -12.67
C ASP A 33 -10.19 14.95 -11.76
N GLY A 34 -10.07 14.77 -10.45
CA GLY A 34 -10.33 15.81 -9.43
C GLY A 34 -11.80 15.97 -9.04
N LYS A 35 -12.70 15.13 -9.56
CA LYS A 35 -14.12 15.12 -9.14
C LYS A 35 -14.30 14.10 -8.03
N SER A 36 -14.43 14.57 -6.79
CA SER A 36 -14.72 13.74 -5.63
C SER A 36 -16.15 13.18 -5.59
N ASP A 37 -16.87 13.31 -6.69
CA ASP A 37 -18.27 12.89 -6.77
C ASP A 37 -18.42 11.40 -6.46
N GLY A 38 -18.94 11.10 -5.28
CA GLY A 38 -19.20 9.73 -4.81
C GLY A 38 -18.13 9.10 -3.92
N LEU A 39 -17.00 9.78 -3.63
CA LEU A 39 -16.09 9.32 -2.59
C LEU A 39 -16.66 9.60 -1.20
N PRO A 40 -16.58 8.65 -0.24
CA PRO A 40 -17.01 8.87 1.13
C PRO A 40 -16.23 10.00 1.80
N GLU A 41 -16.92 10.95 2.42
CA GLU A 41 -16.31 12.00 3.22
C GLU A 41 -16.33 11.62 4.71
N ALA A 42 -15.19 11.73 5.39
CA ALA A 42 -15.09 11.61 6.83
C ALA A 42 -13.82 12.32 7.31
N ASP A 43 -13.85 12.92 8.50
CA ASP A 43 -12.76 13.74 9.05
C ASP A 43 -11.45 12.98 9.22
N PHE A 44 -11.49 11.64 9.27
CA PHE A 44 -10.32 10.79 9.38
C PHE A 44 -9.79 10.29 8.03
N ILE A 45 -10.39 10.66 6.90
CA ILE A 45 -9.96 10.27 5.55
C ILE A 45 -9.24 11.44 4.88
N GLU A 46 -8.05 11.17 4.37
CA GLU A 46 -7.28 12.07 3.52
C GLU A 46 -7.06 11.44 2.16
N TYR A 47 -7.51 12.12 1.10
CA TYR A 47 -7.32 11.68 -0.27
C TYR A 47 -6.04 12.27 -0.85
N ARG A 48 -5.23 11.43 -1.48
CA ARG A 48 -3.97 11.78 -2.13
C ARG A 48 -3.96 11.26 -3.57
N HIS A 49 -3.21 11.90 -4.44
CA HIS A 49 -3.11 11.50 -5.84
C HIS A 49 -1.76 10.88 -6.11
N LEU A 50 -1.75 9.67 -6.68
CA LEU A 50 -0.53 8.97 -7.08
C LEU A 50 0.28 9.75 -8.12
N GLU A 51 -0.39 10.55 -8.94
CA GLU A 51 0.22 11.42 -9.94
C GLU A 51 1.12 12.49 -9.34
N ASN A 52 0.90 12.86 -8.07
CA ASN A 52 1.73 13.83 -7.35
C ASN A 52 3.06 13.23 -6.86
N ILE A 53 3.22 11.92 -6.90
CA ILE A 53 4.47 11.24 -6.52
C ILE A 53 5.39 11.19 -7.73
N GLN A 54 6.29 12.18 -7.85
CA GLN A 54 7.17 12.31 -9.02
C GLN A 54 7.99 11.05 -9.29
N ALA A 55 8.57 10.44 -8.28
CA ALA A 55 9.40 9.25 -8.43
C ALA A 55 8.61 8.04 -9.00
N ARG A 56 7.30 7.90 -8.67
CA ARG A 56 6.43 6.92 -9.32
C ARG A 56 6.28 7.21 -10.81
N THR A 57 6.04 8.47 -11.16
CA THR A 57 5.87 8.89 -12.55
C THR A 57 7.14 8.64 -13.34
N ASP A 58 8.30 8.93 -12.77
CA ASP A 58 9.61 8.69 -13.37
C ASP A 58 9.86 7.19 -13.58
N PHE A 59 9.53 6.35 -12.57
CA PHE A 59 9.63 4.89 -12.67
C PHE A 59 8.77 4.35 -13.80
N ILE A 60 7.49 4.72 -13.88
CA ILE A 60 6.57 4.26 -14.92
C ILE A 60 7.05 4.71 -16.31
N THR A 61 7.54 5.95 -16.42
CA THR A 61 8.01 6.49 -17.71
C THR A 61 9.20 5.71 -18.26
N ARG A 62 10.20 5.40 -17.41
CA ARG A 62 11.39 4.67 -17.86
C ARG A 62 11.18 3.15 -17.98
N ASN A 63 10.12 2.60 -17.35
CA ASN A 63 9.86 1.17 -17.26
C ASN A 63 8.50 0.75 -17.85
N SER A 64 7.92 1.52 -18.76
CA SER A 64 6.58 1.29 -19.30
C SER A 64 6.40 -0.08 -19.99
N ASP A 65 7.49 -0.70 -20.45
CA ASP A 65 7.54 -2.04 -21.02
C ASP A 65 7.52 -3.17 -19.96
N LYS A 66 7.74 -2.85 -18.69
CA LYS A 66 7.76 -3.80 -17.55
C LYS A 66 6.35 -3.99 -16.94
N ASN A 67 5.35 -4.16 -17.79
CA ASN A 67 3.92 -4.19 -17.45
C ASN A 67 3.30 -5.59 -17.50
N GLY A 68 4.11 -6.64 -17.33
CA GLY A 68 3.65 -8.02 -17.33
C GLY A 68 3.24 -8.58 -18.70
N ARG A 69 3.45 -7.83 -19.79
CA ARG A 69 3.13 -8.23 -21.16
C ARG A 69 4.40 -8.34 -21.99
N PHE A 70 4.69 -9.53 -22.48
CA PHE A 70 5.90 -9.85 -23.25
C PHE A 70 5.53 -10.43 -24.62
N GLY A 71 5.44 -9.56 -25.63
CA GLY A 71 5.04 -9.94 -26.98
C GLY A 71 3.66 -10.60 -27.00
N GLU A 72 3.56 -11.82 -27.57
CA GLU A 72 2.31 -12.60 -27.63
C GLU A 72 2.05 -13.47 -26.40
N ALA A 73 2.95 -13.47 -25.40
CA ALA A 73 2.76 -14.27 -24.20
C ALA A 73 1.55 -13.80 -23.37
N PRO A 74 0.87 -14.68 -22.64
CA PRO A 74 -0.18 -14.29 -21.70
C PRO A 74 0.34 -13.30 -20.66
N TYR A 75 -0.54 -12.40 -20.22
CA TYR A 75 -0.22 -11.47 -19.14
C TYR A 75 0.27 -12.19 -17.89
N ASN A 76 1.42 -11.77 -17.38
CA ASN A 76 2.04 -12.29 -16.17
C ASN A 76 2.10 -11.19 -15.09
N TYR A 77 1.15 -11.22 -14.16
CA TYR A 77 1.10 -10.23 -13.07
C TYR A 77 2.36 -10.18 -12.20
N ARG A 78 3.08 -11.31 -12.07
CA ARG A 78 4.31 -11.40 -11.27
C ARG A 78 5.47 -10.59 -11.85
N MET A 79 5.36 -10.24 -13.12
CA MET A 79 6.35 -9.44 -13.86
C MET A 79 5.79 -8.07 -14.24
N ASP A 80 4.78 -7.58 -13.51
CA ASP A 80 4.15 -6.28 -13.73
C ASP A 80 4.61 -5.26 -12.68
N ALA A 81 5.87 -4.82 -12.81
CA ALA A 81 6.42 -3.81 -11.91
C ALA A 81 5.68 -2.46 -12.01
N VAL A 82 5.13 -2.13 -13.18
CA VAL A 82 4.34 -0.89 -13.38
C VAL A 82 3.08 -0.91 -12.51
N ARG A 83 2.42 -2.04 -12.40
CA ARG A 83 1.24 -2.18 -11.52
C ARG A 83 1.62 -2.12 -10.04
N PHE A 84 2.65 -2.86 -9.63
CA PHE A 84 3.02 -2.96 -8.21
C PHE A 84 3.76 -1.72 -7.70
N CYS A 85 4.37 -0.90 -8.58
CA CYS A 85 5.02 0.33 -8.16
C CYS A 85 4.06 1.31 -7.45
N HIS A 86 2.78 1.31 -7.80
CA HIS A 86 1.79 2.19 -7.18
C HIS A 86 1.73 2.02 -5.67
N LYS A 87 1.67 0.76 -5.22
CA LYS A 87 1.67 0.40 -3.80
C LYS A 87 2.96 0.82 -3.10
N VAL A 88 4.11 0.49 -3.69
CA VAL A 88 5.41 0.81 -3.12
C VAL A 88 5.60 2.31 -2.96
N TYR A 89 5.26 3.08 -3.99
CA TYR A 89 5.38 4.53 -3.95
C TYR A 89 4.37 5.18 -3.01
N ALA A 90 3.14 4.67 -2.91
CA ALA A 90 2.14 5.16 -1.96
C ALA A 90 2.58 4.92 -0.50
N MET A 91 3.03 3.70 -0.19
CA MET A 91 3.53 3.38 1.16
C MET A 91 4.73 4.25 1.54
N SER A 92 5.70 4.39 0.64
CA SER A 92 6.91 5.17 0.94
C SER A 92 6.66 6.68 0.99
N ASP A 93 5.71 7.21 0.22
CA ASP A 93 5.31 8.61 0.31
C ASP A 93 4.80 8.96 1.73
N LEU A 94 3.86 8.17 2.24
CA LEU A 94 3.37 8.33 3.60
C LEU A 94 4.46 8.06 4.65
N PHE A 95 5.28 7.04 4.43
CA PHE A 95 6.37 6.70 5.35
C PHE A 95 7.35 7.87 5.53
N PHE A 96 7.82 8.48 4.45
CA PHE A 96 8.77 9.59 4.54
C PHE A 96 8.15 10.82 5.21
N GLU A 97 6.87 11.11 4.94
CA GLU A 97 6.15 12.18 5.64
C GLU A 97 6.08 11.91 7.15
N LEU A 98 5.71 10.69 7.55
CA LEU A 98 5.62 10.31 8.97
C LEU A 98 6.99 10.30 9.65
N LEU A 99 8.06 9.95 8.91
CA LEU A 99 9.43 10.01 9.41
C LEU A 99 9.88 11.46 9.66
N GLU A 100 9.55 12.40 8.78
CA GLU A 100 9.81 13.83 8.97
C GLU A 100 9.06 14.40 10.18
N GLN A 101 7.92 13.83 10.52
CA GLN A 101 7.13 14.16 11.71
C GLN A 101 7.64 13.46 12.98
N GLU A 102 8.72 12.66 12.88
CA GLU A 102 9.27 11.84 13.97
C GLU A 102 8.23 10.89 14.58
N SER A 103 7.24 10.46 13.77
CA SER A 103 6.22 9.52 14.22
C SER A 103 6.82 8.17 14.59
N LYS A 104 6.30 7.59 15.67
CA LYS A 104 6.62 6.23 16.12
C LYS A 104 5.37 5.32 16.12
N ASP A 105 4.34 5.77 15.44
CA ASP A 105 3.09 5.05 15.33
C ASP A 105 3.20 3.86 14.34
N TRP A 106 2.16 3.11 14.26
CA TRP A 106 2.02 2.08 13.24
C TRP A 106 1.54 2.70 11.92
N MET A 107 2.24 2.42 10.82
CA MET A 107 1.73 2.61 9.48
C MET A 107 1.21 1.27 8.95
N VAL A 108 -0.03 1.21 8.49
CA VAL A 108 -0.66 -0.01 8.00
C VAL A 108 -1.13 0.18 6.57
N TRP A 109 -0.68 -0.71 5.68
CA TRP A 109 -1.21 -0.82 4.33
C TRP A 109 -2.41 -1.76 4.29
N LEU A 110 -3.43 -1.38 3.52
CA LEU A 110 -4.58 -2.21 3.17
C LEU A 110 -4.81 -2.16 1.66
N ASP A 111 -4.88 -3.31 1.00
CA ASP A 111 -5.26 -3.36 -0.40
C ASP A 111 -6.72 -2.93 -0.60
N ALA A 112 -7.00 -2.29 -1.73
CA ALA A 112 -8.31 -1.68 -2.03
C ALA A 112 -9.46 -2.70 -2.19
N ASP A 113 -9.18 -4.00 -2.23
CA ASP A 113 -10.17 -5.08 -2.24
C ASP A 113 -10.50 -5.63 -0.83
N THR A 114 -9.89 -5.05 0.21
CA THR A 114 -10.14 -5.39 1.61
C THR A 114 -11.50 -4.88 2.08
N ILE A 115 -12.34 -5.74 2.64
CA ILE A 115 -13.67 -5.37 3.16
C ILE A 115 -13.78 -5.60 4.66
N THR A 116 -14.03 -4.56 5.42
CA THR A 116 -14.27 -4.65 6.86
C THR A 116 -15.69 -5.16 7.15
N LYS A 117 -15.81 -6.36 7.69
CA LYS A 117 -17.12 -7.02 7.93
C LYS A 117 -17.70 -6.72 9.31
N LYS A 118 -16.87 -6.47 10.31
CA LYS A 118 -17.28 -6.23 11.70
C LYS A 118 -16.80 -4.86 12.17
N MET A 119 -17.42 -4.34 13.23
CA MET A 119 -16.91 -3.13 13.88
C MET A 119 -15.46 -3.35 14.29
N PHE A 120 -14.61 -2.37 13.96
CA PHE A 120 -13.19 -2.37 14.27
C PHE A 120 -12.86 -1.17 15.16
N LYS A 121 -12.12 -1.40 16.22
CA LYS A 121 -11.78 -0.41 17.25
C LYS A 121 -10.26 -0.45 17.50
N ALA A 122 -9.75 0.57 18.20
CA ALA A 122 -8.35 0.61 18.63
C ALA A 122 -7.93 -0.63 19.42
N GLU A 123 -8.80 -1.17 20.28
CA GLU A 123 -8.50 -2.37 21.04
C GLU A 123 -8.36 -3.63 20.16
N ASP A 124 -8.98 -3.64 18.98
CA ASP A 124 -8.81 -4.73 18.02
C ASP A 124 -7.49 -4.57 17.23
N ALA A 125 -7.12 -3.33 16.87
CA ALA A 125 -5.82 -3.02 16.29
C ALA A 125 -4.68 -3.41 17.27
N ALA A 126 -4.78 -3.05 18.55
CA ALA A 126 -3.77 -3.35 19.57
C ALA A 126 -3.51 -4.86 19.79
N LYS A 127 -4.43 -5.73 19.38
CA LYS A 127 -4.21 -7.19 19.40
C LYS A 127 -3.33 -7.68 18.25
N ILE A 128 -3.23 -6.91 17.20
CA ILE A 128 -2.49 -7.22 15.97
C ILE A 128 -1.18 -6.44 15.93
N LEU A 129 -1.25 -5.14 16.22
CA LEU A 129 -0.14 -4.20 16.20
C LEU A 129 0.56 -4.21 17.57
N ILE A 130 1.39 -5.22 17.80
CA ILE A 130 2.08 -5.46 19.06
C ILE A 130 3.33 -4.58 19.14
N PRO A 131 3.52 -3.74 20.17
CA PRO A 131 4.61 -2.75 20.25
C PRO A 131 6.02 -3.33 20.10
N GLU A 132 6.24 -4.58 20.48
CA GLU A 132 7.53 -5.27 20.46
C GLU A 132 7.85 -5.89 19.08
N VAL A 133 6.95 -5.78 18.12
CA VAL A 133 7.09 -6.37 16.79
C VAL A 133 7.35 -5.25 15.77
N ASP A 134 8.30 -5.48 14.87
CA ASP A 134 8.70 -4.51 13.85
C ASP A 134 7.68 -4.45 12.71
N ILE A 135 7.23 -5.62 12.24
CA ILE A 135 6.36 -5.76 11.09
C ILE A 135 5.32 -6.83 11.36
N VAL A 136 4.08 -6.57 10.96
CA VAL A 136 2.99 -7.55 10.99
C VAL A 136 2.41 -7.72 9.59
N HIS A 137 2.12 -8.94 9.20
CA HIS A 137 1.47 -9.26 7.93
C HIS A 137 0.59 -10.50 8.07
N LEU A 138 -0.29 -10.72 7.10
CA LEU A 138 -1.08 -11.95 7.06
C LEU A 138 -0.18 -13.11 6.61
N GLY A 139 0.00 -14.11 7.50
CA GLY A 139 0.72 -15.33 7.16
C GLY A 139 -0.11 -16.23 6.23
N ARG A 140 0.57 -16.88 5.28
CA ARG A 140 0.01 -17.97 4.47
C ARG A 140 0.75 -19.26 4.82
N ILE A 141 0.03 -20.27 5.31
CA ILE A 141 0.63 -21.48 5.88
C ILE A 141 1.34 -22.36 4.81
N ASP A 142 0.92 -22.28 3.54
CA ASP A 142 1.36 -23.19 2.48
C ASP A 142 2.01 -22.48 1.28
N ILE A 143 2.42 -21.22 1.39
CA ILE A 143 2.96 -20.44 0.28
C ILE A 143 4.22 -19.71 0.73
N ASP A 144 5.25 -19.73 -0.12
CA ASP A 144 6.57 -19.13 0.15
C ASP A 144 6.58 -17.60 0.27
N TYR A 145 5.44 -16.94 0.08
CA TYR A 145 5.35 -15.48 0.05
C TYR A 145 4.36 -14.95 1.08
N SER A 146 4.72 -13.84 1.70
CA SER A 146 3.84 -13.10 2.59
C SER A 146 2.62 -12.55 1.86
N GLU A 147 1.48 -12.49 2.55
CA GLU A 147 0.31 -11.77 2.07
C GLU A 147 0.48 -10.29 2.37
N THR A 148 0.65 -9.48 1.36
CA THR A 148 0.89 -8.04 1.46
C THR A 148 -0.38 -7.19 1.37
N GLY A 149 -1.56 -7.81 1.25
CA GLY A 149 -2.86 -7.11 1.27
C GLY A 149 -3.18 -6.46 2.62
N PHE A 150 -2.54 -6.94 3.69
CA PHE A 150 -2.44 -6.28 4.99
C PHE A 150 -0.99 -6.38 5.47
N ILE A 151 -0.33 -5.25 5.64
CA ILE A 151 1.00 -5.19 6.23
C ILE A 151 1.12 -3.96 7.12
N GLY A 152 1.58 -4.14 8.35
CA GLY A 152 1.82 -3.05 9.31
C GLY A 152 3.30 -2.90 9.60
N PHE A 153 3.76 -1.65 9.66
CA PHE A 153 5.13 -1.24 9.98
C PHE A 153 5.12 -0.42 11.26
N ASN A 154 5.87 -0.87 12.25
CA ASN A 154 6.10 -0.13 13.49
C ASN A 154 7.21 0.90 13.25
N LEU A 155 6.85 2.17 13.07
CA LEU A 155 7.80 3.24 12.73
C LEU A 155 8.75 3.60 13.88
N GLY A 156 8.47 3.10 15.10
CA GLY A 156 9.42 3.17 16.21
C GLY A 156 10.58 2.17 16.12
N MET A 157 10.53 1.22 15.17
CA MET A 157 11.46 0.12 15.05
C MET A 157 12.34 0.24 13.80
N HIS A 158 13.65 0.05 13.97
CA HIS A 158 14.63 0.23 12.91
C HIS A 158 14.39 -0.69 11.70
N ASN A 159 14.07 -1.97 11.92
CA ASN A 159 13.92 -2.92 10.81
C ASN A 159 12.70 -2.61 9.92
N ALA A 160 11.61 -2.09 10.51
CA ALA A 160 10.44 -1.65 9.74
C ALA A 160 10.80 -0.49 8.81
N CYS A 161 11.54 0.50 9.34
CA CYS A 161 12.02 1.63 8.55
C CYS A 161 13.00 1.20 7.46
N SER A 162 13.96 0.32 7.79
CA SER A 162 14.93 -0.18 6.81
C SER A 162 14.24 -0.92 5.66
N LEU A 163 13.27 -1.79 5.95
CA LEU A 163 12.54 -2.51 4.90
C LEU A 163 11.81 -1.55 3.94
N LEU A 164 11.18 -0.51 4.46
CA LEU A 164 10.49 0.48 3.61
C LEU A 164 11.48 1.27 2.71
N VAL A 165 12.66 1.61 3.25
CA VAL A 165 13.73 2.27 2.49
C VAL A 165 14.27 1.33 1.40
N ASP A 166 14.54 0.06 1.73
CA ASP A 166 15.08 -0.93 0.81
C ASP A 166 14.06 -1.26 -0.30
N LEU A 167 12.79 -1.45 0.06
CA LEU A 167 11.70 -1.68 -0.88
C LEU A 167 11.59 -0.52 -1.89
N ARG A 168 11.60 0.72 -1.41
CA ARG A 168 11.59 1.89 -2.24
C ARG A 168 12.85 1.98 -3.11
N GLY A 169 14.02 1.74 -2.54
CA GLY A 169 15.32 1.77 -3.22
C GLY A 169 15.36 0.78 -4.39
N ALA A 170 14.83 -0.43 -4.22
CA ALA A 170 14.79 -1.44 -5.27
C ALA A 170 14.01 -0.96 -6.52
N TYR A 171 12.94 -0.19 -6.34
CA TYR A 171 12.20 0.41 -7.46
C TYR A 171 12.90 1.65 -8.03
N ASP A 172 13.47 2.50 -7.18
CA ASP A 172 14.16 3.72 -7.62
C ASP A 172 15.42 3.42 -8.46
N THR A 173 16.12 2.31 -8.14
CA THR A 173 17.36 1.87 -8.81
C THR A 173 17.14 0.80 -9.87
N ASP A 174 15.88 0.40 -10.11
CA ASP A 174 15.52 -0.69 -11.02
C ASP A 174 16.06 -2.08 -10.59
N GLU A 175 16.54 -2.23 -9.35
CA GLU A 175 16.99 -3.53 -8.78
C GLU A 175 15.85 -4.55 -8.67
N VAL A 176 14.59 -4.09 -8.61
CA VAL A 176 13.41 -4.97 -8.62
C VAL A 176 13.45 -5.95 -9.79
N PHE A 177 14.08 -5.62 -10.92
CA PHE A 177 14.19 -6.50 -12.08
C PHE A 177 15.22 -7.62 -11.93
N ALA A 178 16.05 -7.57 -10.91
CA ALA A 178 16.95 -8.67 -10.55
C ALA A 178 16.26 -9.78 -9.75
N TYR A 179 15.07 -9.52 -9.21
CA TYR A 179 14.31 -10.51 -8.46
C TYR A 179 13.52 -11.45 -9.37
N ARG A 180 13.12 -12.59 -8.80
CA ARG A 180 12.35 -13.61 -9.51
C ARG A 180 10.94 -13.11 -9.92
N GLU A 181 10.38 -12.22 -9.13
CA GLU A 181 9.09 -11.58 -9.37
C GLU A 181 9.25 -10.08 -9.08
N TRP A 182 8.53 -9.25 -9.79
CA TRP A 182 8.63 -7.78 -9.70
C TRP A 182 7.48 -7.19 -8.91
N THR A 183 7.10 -7.87 -7.84
CA THR A 183 6.00 -7.48 -6.95
C THR A 183 6.53 -7.05 -5.59
N ASP A 184 5.71 -6.37 -4.83
CA ASP A 184 6.00 -5.94 -3.46
C ASP A 184 6.18 -7.09 -2.44
N ALA A 185 5.87 -8.32 -2.84
CA ALA A 185 6.03 -9.50 -1.99
C ALA A 185 7.43 -10.11 -2.03
N PHE A 186 8.34 -9.58 -2.85
CA PHE A 186 9.65 -10.17 -3.15
C PHE A 186 10.85 -9.37 -2.67
N VAL A 187 10.64 -8.19 -2.18
CA VAL A 187 11.72 -7.30 -1.68
C VAL A 187 11.94 -7.47 -0.20
#